data_a7335031d16eeb3f485de6aa69fb5b6a
#
_entry.id   a7335031d16eeb3f485de6aa69fb5b6a
#
_cell.length_a   1.000
_cell.length_b   1.000
_cell.length_c   1.000
_cell.angle_alpha   90.00
_cell.angle_beta   90.00
_cell.angle_gamma   90.00
#
_symmetry.space_group_name_H-M   'P 1'
#
loop_
_entity.id
_entity.type
_entity.pdbx_description
1 polymer ?
#
loop_
_entity_poly.entity_id
_entity_poly.type
_entity_poly.pdbx_seq_one_letter_code
_entity_poly.pdbx_strand_id
1 'polypeptide(L)'
;MSNNETFIDEVSEEVRRDQLFAMFRRWGWLAGLIVLALVGTAAFFEVRRSQEERASQAFGDAVLVALEGETAEARQAALSEISPESPGAEMLLALLTAAQASDAGDADTAAETLRAVAEQSQMPQRYRDLALLKAHMLAPQAAEVARATLDRLAQPGAPYRPLALEQLAYVEIAEGDVEAGLALLEELRVEAGVSLEMRDRARIAISALSQGATLIDEPLPEPTAVEDAADPLALPPANFGAAQDDAAPTQSSSEEGVDASDVSE
;
A
#
# COMPACT_ATOMS: atom_id res chain seq x y z
N MET A 1 22.33 5.45 80.66
CA MET A 1 21.89 6.68 79.98
C MET A 1 21.23 6.41 78.61
N SER A 2 20.52 5.30 78.46
CA SER A 2 19.93 4.89 77.12
C SER A 2 18.39 4.85 77.09
N ASN A 3 17.71 5.27 78.14
CA ASN A 3 16.22 5.21 78.17
C ASN A 3 15.53 6.49 77.69
N ASN A 4 16.26 7.62 77.53
CA ASN A 4 15.65 8.87 77.05
C ASN A 4 15.62 8.99 75.53
N GLU A 5 16.52 8.33 74.80
CA GLU A 5 16.56 8.37 73.32
C GLU A 5 15.42 7.52 72.72
N THR A 6 15.16 6.34 73.31
CA THR A 6 14.06 5.48 72.84
C THR A 6 12.67 6.10 73.05
N PHE A 7 12.52 6.86 74.17
CA PHE A 7 11.25 7.54 74.46
C PHE A 7 10.99 8.74 73.50
N ILE A 8 12.04 9.43 73.09
CA ILE A 8 11.91 10.56 72.10
C ILE A 8 11.61 10.03 70.73
N ASP A 9 12.19 8.88 70.33
CA ASP A 9 11.91 8.25 69.03
C ASP A 9 10.48 7.69 68.98
N GLU A 10 9.98 7.06 70.02
CA GLU A 10 8.63 6.50 70.12
C GLU A 10 7.55 7.61 70.04
N VAL A 11 7.77 8.73 70.76
CA VAL A 11 6.85 9.89 70.72
C VAL A 11 6.92 10.62 69.37
N SER A 12 8.07 10.68 68.73
CA SER A 12 8.22 11.31 67.42
C SER A 12 7.56 10.50 66.30
N GLU A 13 7.53 9.19 66.42
CA GLU A 13 6.88 8.28 65.47
C GLU A 13 5.36 8.33 65.63
N GLU A 14 4.84 8.43 66.83
CA GLU A 14 3.41 8.58 67.11
C GLU A 14 2.84 9.93 66.63
N VAL A 15 3.58 11.03 66.81
CA VAL A 15 3.20 12.34 66.31
C VAL A 15 3.23 12.42 64.78
N ARG A 16 4.18 11.75 64.14
CA ARG A 16 4.21 11.62 62.68
C ARG A 16 3.02 10.85 62.13
N ARG A 17 2.63 9.78 62.82
CA ARG A 17 1.51 8.95 62.47
C ARG A 17 0.18 9.70 62.58
N ASP A 18 0.00 10.48 63.64
CA ASP A 18 -1.20 11.31 63.81
C ASP A 18 -1.30 12.46 62.83
N GLN A 19 -0.19 13.07 62.45
CA GLN A 19 -0.15 14.10 61.41
C GLN A 19 -0.49 13.52 60.02
N LEU A 20 -0.01 12.32 59.70
CA LEU A 20 -0.36 11.62 58.48
C LEU A 20 -1.85 11.26 58.45
N PHE A 21 -2.42 10.74 59.56
CA PHE A 21 -3.85 10.42 59.63
C PHE A 21 -4.74 11.68 59.53
N ALA A 22 -4.33 12.79 60.12
CA ALA A 22 -5.05 14.07 60.00
C ALA A 22 -4.99 14.62 58.60
N MET A 23 -3.87 14.48 57.92
CA MET A 23 -3.70 14.88 56.53
C MET A 23 -4.51 13.98 55.55
N PHE A 24 -4.48 12.66 55.74
CA PHE A 24 -5.32 11.73 55.01
C PHE A 24 -6.83 11.97 55.22
N ARG A 25 -7.27 12.27 56.42
CA ARG A 25 -8.67 12.58 56.67
C ARG A 25 -9.13 13.89 56.04
N ARG A 26 -8.21 14.87 55.90
CA ARG A 26 -8.51 16.19 55.30
C ARG A 26 -8.43 16.18 53.77
N TRP A 27 -7.49 15.40 53.17
CA TRP A 27 -7.20 15.38 51.73
C TRP A 27 -7.51 14.05 51.04
N GLY A 28 -7.85 13.00 51.80
CA GLY A 28 -8.13 11.65 51.26
C GLY A 28 -9.30 11.64 50.25
N TRP A 29 -10.29 12.50 50.49
CA TRP A 29 -11.40 12.62 49.54
C TRP A 29 -10.93 13.17 48.20
N LEU A 30 -9.96 14.09 48.20
CA LEU A 30 -9.36 14.63 46.98
C LEU A 30 -8.56 13.58 46.21
N ALA A 31 -7.77 12.76 46.96
CA ALA A 31 -7.07 11.63 46.37
C ALA A 31 -8.04 10.61 45.78
N GLY A 32 -9.15 10.30 46.47
CA GLY A 32 -10.24 9.47 45.95
C GLY A 32 -10.86 10.04 44.66
N LEU A 33 -11.07 11.35 44.61
CA LEU A 33 -11.62 12.02 43.45
C LEU A 33 -10.66 12.00 42.25
N ILE A 34 -9.35 12.15 42.48
CA ILE A 34 -8.30 12.02 41.44
C ILE A 34 -8.29 10.58 40.89
N VAL A 35 -8.33 9.57 41.74
CA VAL A 35 -8.37 8.17 41.32
C VAL A 35 -9.64 7.90 40.50
N LEU A 36 -10.79 8.39 40.96
CA LEU A 36 -12.07 8.24 40.23
C LEU A 36 -12.02 8.94 38.86
N ALA A 37 -11.42 10.14 38.78
CA ALA A 37 -11.25 10.87 37.53
C ALA A 37 -10.33 10.11 36.55
N LEU A 38 -9.21 9.54 37.03
CA LEU A 38 -8.30 8.74 36.23
C LEU A 38 -8.97 7.47 35.69
N VAL A 39 -9.68 6.72 36.57
CA VAL A 39 -10.40 5.51 36.16
C VAL A 39 -11.54 5.85 35.19
N GLY A 40 -12.30 6.92 35.48
CA GLY A 40 -13.38 7.38 34.60
C GLY A 40 -12.86 7.82 33.21
N THR A 41 -11.73 8.50 33.17
CA THR A 41 -11.08 8.90 31.93
C THR A 41 -10.57 7.66 31.17
N ALA A 42 -9.94 6.72 31.82
CA ALA A 42 -9.47 5.48 31.20
C ALA A 42 -10.65 4.67 30.63
N ALA A 43 -11.74 4.51 31.39
CA ALA A 43 -12.94 3.82 30.95
C ALA A 43 -13.60 4.54 29.75
N PHE A 44 -13.64 5.87 29.75
CA PHE A 44 -14.17 6.65 28.65
C PHE A 44 -13.36 6.43 27.36
N PHE A 45 -12.04 6.48 27.43
CA PHE A 45 -11.19 6.22 26.29
C PHE A 45 -11.31 4.79 25.76
N GLU A 46 -11.43 3.81 26.67
CA GLU A 46 -11.60 2.40 26.28
C GLU A 46 -12.93 2.16 25.55
N VAL A 47 -14.05 2.74 26.07
CA VAL A 47 -15.36 2.63 25.41
C VAL A 47 -15.31 3.28 24.02
N ARG A 48 -14.71 4.48 23.93
CA ARG A 48 -14.59 5.18 22.64
C ARG A 48 -13.75 4.38 21.64
N ARG A 49 -12.61 3.85 22.07
CA ARG A 49 -11.76 3.00 21.25
C ARG A 49 -12.49 1.75 20.76
N SER A 50 -13.23 1.07 21.66
CA SER A 50 -14.04 -0.10 21.29
C SER A 50 -15.13 0.22 20.28
N GLN A 51 -15.72 1.42 20.30
CA GLN A 51 -16.68 1.87 19.30
C GLN A 51 -16.01 2.11 17.95
N GLU A 52 -14.87 2.80 17.95
CA GLU A 52 -14.08 3.05 16.74
C GLU A 52 -13.60 1.73 16.09
N GLU A 53 -13.18 0.76 16.89
CA GLU A 53 -12.78 -0.57 16.40
C GLU A 53 -13.95 -1.34 15.78
N ARG A 54 -15.13 -1.31 16.40
CA ARG A 54 -16.35 -1.94 15.85
C ARG A 54 -16.80 -1.28 14.57
N ALA A 55 -16.79 0.04 14.49
CA ALA A 55 -17.13 0.78 13.28
C ALA A 55 -16.17 0.44 12.13
N SER A 56 -14.86 0.36 12.44
CA SER A 56 -13.84 -0.03 11.46
C SER A 56 -14.00 -1.47 10.97
N GLN A 57 -14.36 -2.41 11.86
CA GLN A 57 -14.65 -3.79 11.49
C GLN A 57 -15.91 -3.88 10.61
N ALA A 58 -16.99 -3.21 11.01
CA ALA A 58 -18.23 -3.20 10.23
C ALA A 58 -18.02 -2.60 8.82
N PHE A 59 -17.21 -1.53 8.73
CA PHE A 59 -16.82 -0.96 7.45
C PHE A 59 -16.01 -1.97 6.61
N GLY A 60 -15.01 -2.63 7.21
CA GLY A 60 -14.22 -3.65 6.52
C GLY A 60 -15.05 -4.82 6.00
N ASP A 61 -15.97 -5.33 6.83
CA ASP A 61 -16.88 -6.42 6.45
C ASP A 61 -17.81 -5.99 5.30
N ALA A 62 -18.34 -4.77 5.36
CA ALA A 62 -19.20 -4.23 4.29
C ALA A 62 -18.43 -4.09 2.97
N VAL A 63 -17.16 -3.62 3.01
CA VAL A 63 -16.30 -3.53 1.83
C VAL A 63 -16.01 -4.91 1.25
N LEU A 64 -15.71 -5.91 2.08
CA LEU A 64 -15.45 -7.27 1.61
C LEU A 64 -16.67 -7.85 0.90
N VAL A 65 -17.87 -7.70 1.49
CA VAL A 65 -19.13 -8.15 0.87
C VAL A 65 -19.37 -7.41 -0.46
N ALA A 66 -19.12 -6.11 -0.52
CA ALA A 66 -19.30 -5.35 -1.75
C ALA A 66 -18.36 -5.81 -2.88
N LEU A 67 -17.15 -6.27 -2.52
CA LEU A 67 -16.16 -6.77 -3.49
C LEU A 67 -16.43 -8.23 -3.96
N GLU A 68 -17.37 -8.95 -3.37
CA GLU A 68 -17.79 -10.28 -3.83
C GLU A 68 -18.63 -10.23 -5.12
N GLY A 69 -19.07 -9.04 -5.57
CA GLY A 69 -19.81 -8.85 -6.81
C GLY A 69 -19.07 -9.43 -8.02
N GLU A 70 -19.80 -10.13 -8.91
CA GLU A 70 -19.20 -10.83 -10.06
C GLU A 70 -18.65 -9.87 -11.12
N THR A 71 -19.23 -8.67 -11.28
CA THR A 71 -18.79 -7.66 -12.25
C THR A 71 -18.28 -6.38 -11.58
N ALA A 72 -17.48 -5.61 -12.29
CA ALA A 72 -16.96 -4.33 -11.79
C ALA A 72 -18.10 -3.35 -11.46
N GLU A 73 -19.14 -3.31 -12.30
CA GLU A 73 -20.33 -2.48 -12.10
C GLU A 73 -21.12 -2.90 -10.85
N ALA A 74 -21.28 -4.22 -10.61
CA ALA A 74 -21.95 -4.72 -9.43
C ALA A 74 -21.18 -4.37 -8.15
N ARG A 75 -19.85 -4.49 -8.16
CA ARG A 75 -18.99 -4.08 -7.06
C ARG A 75 -19.03 -2.58 -6.82
N GLN A 76 -18.98 -1.77 -7.88
CA GLN A 76 -19.10 -0.31 -7.78
C GLN A 76 -20.44 0.11 -7.17
N ALA A 77 -21.56 -0.50 -7.61
CA ALA A 77 -22.89 -0.24 -7.06
C ALA A 77 -22.93 -0.59 -5.56
N ALA A 78 -22.42 -1.76 -5.18
CA ALA A 78 -22.39 -2.19 -3.78
C ALA A 78 -21.50 -1.29 -2.91
N LEU A 79 -20.33 -0.85 -3.41
CA LEU A 79 -19.46 0.10 -2.71
C LEU A 79 -20.15 1.46 -2.49
N SER A 80 -21.00 1.91 -3.41
CA SER A 80 -21.73 3.18 -3.29
C SER A 80 -22.78 3.22 -2.16
N GLU A 81 -23.20 2.06 -1.67
CA GLU A 81 -24.14 1.92 -0.56
C GLU A 81 -23.45 2.06 0.82
N ILE A 82 -22.13 2.02 0.85
CA ILE A 82 -21.35 2.07 2.08
C ILE A 82 -21.15 3.53 2.51
N SER A 83 -21.48 3.83 3.78
CA SER A 83 -21.26 5.15 4.38
C SER A 83 -20.01 5.13 5.26
N PRO A 84 -18.92 5.81 4.87
CA PRO A 84 -17.70 5.87 5.68
C PRO A 84 -17.87 6.82 6.85
N GLU A 85 -17.37 6.44 8.04
CA GLU A 85 -17.44 7.26 9.26
C GLU A 85 -16.15 8.04 9.55
N SER A 86 -15.10 7.84 8.74
CA SER A 86 -13.82 8.52 8.92
C SER A 86 -13.22 8.94 7.58
N PRO A 87 -12.38 10.01 7.56
CA PRO A 87 -11.70 10.42 6.33
C PRO A 87 -10.81 9.33 5.71
N GLY A 88 -10.27 8.43 6.53
CA GLY A 88 -9.49 7.28 6.05
C GLY A 88 -10.36 6.24 5.34
N ALA A 89 -11.53 5.91 5.92
CA ALA A 89 -12.50 5.01 5.31
C ALA A 89 -13.07 5.61 4.01
N GLU A 90 -13.36 6.90 4.00
CA GLU A 90 -13.84 7.62 2.82
C GLU A 90 -12.82 7.60 1.68
N MET A 91 -11.55 7.87 1.98
CA MET A 91 -10.48 7.78 0.99
C MET A 91 -10.30 6.35 0.45
N LEU A 92 -10.36 5.35 1.32
CA LEU A 92 -10.29 3.95 0.89
C LEU A 92 -11.46 3.58 -0.02
N LEU A 93 -12.69 3.97 0.36
CA LEU A 93 -13.88 3.71 -0.45
C LEU A 93 -13.77 4.38 -1.82
N ALA A 94 -13.32 5.63 -1.87
CA ALA A 94 -13.10 6.34 -3.13
C ALA A 94 -12.05 5.65 -4.01
N LEU A 95 -10.96 5.17 -3.43
CA LEU A 95 -9.93 4.41 -4.17
C LEU A 95 -10.47 3.10 -4.73
N LEU A 96 -11.27 2.37 -3.94
CA LEU A 96 -11.89 1.11 -4.39
C LEU A 96 -12.93 1.36 -5.49
N THR A 97 -13.78 2.37 -5.33
CA THR A 97 -14.77 2.75 -6.34
C THR A 97 -14.09 3.19 -7.64
N ALA A 98 -13.03 4.00 -7.54
CA ALA A 98 -12.25 4.40 -8.71
C ALA A 98 -11.55 3.20 -9.38
N ALA A 99 -11.06 2.23 -8.61
CA ALA A 99 -10.49 1.00 -9.16
C ALA A 99 -11.53 0.20 -9.95
N GLN A 100 -12.75 0.03 -9.41
CA GLN A 100 -13.82 -0.68 -10.12
C GLN A 100 -14.26 0.06 -11.40
N ALA A 101 -14.34 1.39 -11.37
CA ALA A 101 -14.62 2.19 -12.56
C ALA A 101 -13.52 2.02 -13.64
N SER A 102 -12.26 2.03 -13.21
CA SER A 102 -11.11 1.80 -14.08
C SER A 102 -11.12 0.38 -14.67
N ASP A 103 -11.45 -0.64 -13.88
CA ASP A 103 -11.57 -2.04 -14.33
C ASP A 103 -12.72 -2.21 -15.33
N ALA A 104 -13.77 -1.39 -15.21
CA ALA A 104 -14.87 -1.32 -16.18
C ALA A 104 -14.50 -0.53 -17.47
N GLY A 105 -13.28 0.01 -17.54
CA GLY A 105 -12.79 0.82 -18.66
C GLY A 105 -13.17 2.29 -18.60
N ASP A 106 -13.74 2.77 -17.49
CA ASP A 106 -14.16 4.15 -17.27
C ASP A 106 -13.16 4.92 -16.41
N ALA A 107 -12.01 5.25 -17.01
CA ALA A 107 -10.94 5.98 -16.33
C ALA A 107 -11.35 7.42 -15.95
N ASP A 108 -12.26 8.03 -16.71
CA ASP A 108 -12.74 9.39 -16.45
C ASP A 108 -13.59 9.42 -15.18
N THR A 109 -14.58 8.54 -15.03
CA THR A 109 -15.36 8.41 -13.80
C THR A 109 -14.48 8.05 -12.61
N ALA A 110 -13.49 7.19 -12.78
CA ALA A 110 -12.54 6.87 -11.74
C ALA A 110 -11.77 8.12 -11.27
N ALA A 111 -11.26 8.91 -12.18
CA ALA A 111 -10.53 10.14 -11.86
C ALA A 111 -11.43 11.21 -11.25
N GLU A 112 -12.67 11.37 -11.72
CA GLU A 112 -13.65 12.30 -11.15
C GLU A 112 -13.99 11.94 -9.70
N THR A 113 -14.19 10.66 -9.40
CA THR A 113 -14.42 10.17 -8.03
C THR A 113 -13.31 10.61 -7.09
N LEU A 114 -12.05 10.47 -7.51
CA LEU A 114 -10.90 10.87 -6.70
C LEU A 114 -10.76 12.39 -6.57
N ARG A 115 -11.04 13.15 -7.62
CA ARG A 115 -11.05 14.62 -7.57
C ARG A 115 -12.11 15.13 -6.59
N ALA A 116 -13.31 14.56 -6.61
CA ALA A 116 -14.40 14.92 -5.70
C ALA A 116 -14.01 14.73 -4.23
N VAL A 117 -13.33 13.63 -3.90
CA VAL A 117 -12.80 13.41 -2.53
C VAL A 117 -11.70 14.41 -2.18
N ALA A 118 -10.86 14.79 -3.13
CA ALA A 118 -9.80 15.77 -2.90
C ALA A 118 -10.33 17.19 -2.60
N GLU A 119 -11.53 17.52 -3.07
CA GLU A 119 -12.17 18.83 -2.84
C GLU A 119 -12.79 18.97 -1.45
N GLN A 120 -12.94 17.88 -0.71
CA GLN A 120 -13.58 17.89 0.59
C GLN A 120 -12.70 18.59 1.64
N SER A 121 -13.25 19.59 2.31
CA SER A 121 -12.51 20.40 3.31
C SER A 121 -12.10 19.59 4.55
N GLN A 122 -12.83 18.53 4.88
CA GLN A 122 -12.57 17.67 6.04
C GLN A 122 -11.47 16.64 5.78
N MET A 123 -11.15 16.39 4.49
CA MET A 123 -10.15 15.42 4.10
C MET A 123 -8.73 15.90 4.47
N PRO A 124 -7.94 15.12 5.22
CA PRO A 124 -6.55 15.46 5.51
C PRO A 124 -5.72 15.70 4.24
N GLN A 125 -4.82 16.69 4.28
CA GLN A 125 -4.02 17.11 3.12
C GLN A 125 -3.36 15.93 2.39
N ARG A 126 -2.75 15.00 3.13
CA ARG A 126 -2.09 13.81 2.55
C ARG A 126 -3.02 12.95 1.68
N TYR A 127 -4.29 12.84 2.06
CA TYR A 127 -5.29 12.07 1.29
C TYR A 127 -5.76 12.84 0.06
N ARG A 128 -5.93 14.17 0.19
CA ARG A 128 -6.24 15.02 -0.96
C ARG A 128 -5.14 14.97 -2.02
N ASP A 129 -3.89 15.04 -1.58
CA ASP A 129 -2.73 14.97 -2.47
C ASP A 129 -2.64 13.60 -3.16
N LEU A 130 -2.90 12.51 -2.43
CA LEU A 130 -2.97 11.16 -3.00
C LEU A 130 -4.10 11.04 -4.05
N ALA A 131 -5.28 11.55 -3.72
CA ALA A 131 -6.43 11.51 -4.62
C ALA A 131 -6.16 12.26 -5.93
N LEU A 132 -5.57 13.47 -5.84
CA LEU A 132 -5.22 14.26 -7.04
C LEU A 132 -4.14 13.59 -7.88
N LEU A 133 -3.11 13.03 -7.26
CA LEU A 133 -2.08 12.30 -7.97
C LEU A 133 -2.64 11.07 -8.70
N LYS A 134 -3.45 10.28 -8.01
CA LYS A 134 -4.11 9.11 -8.58
C LYS A 134 -5.08 9.49 -9.71
N ALA A 135 -5.87 10.54 -9.52
CA ALA A 135 -6.78 11.04 -10.54
C ALA A 135 -6.02 11.47 -11.82
N HIS A 136 -4.87 12.13 -11.67
CA HIS A 136 -4.01 12.48 -12.80
C HIS A 136 -3.50 11.23 -13.53
N MET A 137 -3.07 10.20 -12.79
CA MET A 137 -2.56 8.96 -13.39
C MET A 137 -3.63 8.15 -14.14
N LEU A 138 -4.91 8.26 -13.73
CA LEU A 138 -6.03 7.55 -14.37
C LEU A 138 -6.53 8.28 -15.61
N ALA A 139 -6.78 9.60 -15.50
CA ALA A 139 -7.23 10.45 -16.60
C ALA A 139 -6.60 11.84 -16.44
N PRO A 140 -5.47 12.09 -17.10
CA PRO A 140 -4.80 13.40 -17.08
C PRO A 140 -5.73 14.51 -17.57
N GLN A 141 -5.74 15.63 -16.87
CA GLN A 141 -6.38 16.84 -17.34
C GLN A 141 -5.49 17.57 -18.38
N ALA A 142 -6.01 18.63 -18.99
CA ALA A 142 -5.21 19.48 -19.87
C ALA A 142 -3.87 19.87 -19.20
N ALA A 143 -2.81 19.93 -19.97
CA ALA A 143 -1.43 20.08 -19.49
C ALA A 143 -1.25 21.24 -18.51
N GLU A 144 -1.90 22.38 -18.75
CA GLU A 144 -1.84 23.54 -17.83
C GLU A 144 -2.39 23.22 -16.43
N VAL A 145 -3.55 22.52 -16.36
CA VAL A 145 -4.19 22.15 -15.09
C VAL A 145 -3.39 21.06 -14.38
N ALA A 146 -2.91 20.07 -15.17
CA ALA A 146 -2.06 19.00 -14.67
C ALA A 146 -0.77 19.55 -14.06
N ARG A 147 -0.10 20.46 -14.78
CA ARG A 147 1.11 21.15 -14.33
C ARG A 147 0.88 21.90 -13.01
N ALA A 148 -0.15 22.73 -12.93
CA ALA A 148 -0.48 23.48 -11.71
C ALA A 148 -0.75 22.56 -10.49
N THR A 149 -1.38 21.41 -10.72
CA THR A 149 -1.64 20.42 -9.65
C THR A 149 -0.36 19.70 -9.24
N LEU A 150 0.42 19.22 -10.21
CA LEU A 150 1.66 18.47 -9.95
C LEU A 150 2.74 19.36 -9.34
N ASP A 151 2.88 20.62 -9.74
CA ASP A 151 3.79 21.59 -9.14
C ASP A 151 3.54 21.77 -7.64
N ARG A 152 2.26 21.81 -7.24
CA ARG A 152 1.89 21.88 -5.82
C ARG A 152 2.29 20.59 -5.08
N LEU A 153 2.10 19.43 -5.69
CA LEU A 153 2.47 18.13 -5.12
C LEU A 153 3.98 17.90 -5.12
N ALA A 154 4.72 18.58 -6.01
CA ALA A 154 6.17 18.50 -6.13
C ALA A 154 6.91 19.47 -5.17
N GLN A 155 6.22 20.22 -4.32
CA GLN A 155 6.86 21.13 -3.38
C GLN A 155 7.81 20.41 -2.42
N PRO A 156 8.92 21.03 -2.01
CA PRO A 156 9.85 20.46 -1.04
C PRO A 156 9.15 20.01 0.24
N GLY A 157 9.36 18.74 0.63
CA GLY A 157 8.74 18.15 1.83
C GLY A 157 7.33 17.61 1.62
N ALA A 158 6.74 17.74 0.43
CA ALA A 158 5.46 17.10 0.12
C ALA A 158 5.61 15.57 0.08
N PRO A 159 4.62 14.81 0.63
CA PRO A 159 4.75 13.36 0.79
C PRO A 159 4.82 12.60 -0.54
N TYR A 160 4.27 13.15 -1.62
CA TYR A 160 4.24 12.53 -2.93
C TYR A 160 5.15 13.22 -3.94
N ARG A 161 6.07 14.10 -3.47
CA ARG A 161 6.98 14.86 -4.32
C ARG A 161 7.69 14.01 -5.39
N PRO A 162 8.29 12.85 -5.09
CA PRO A 162 8.96 12.07 -6.12
C PRO A 162 8.04 11.63 -7.27
N LEU A 163 6.83 11.17 -6.93
CA LEU A 163 5.84 10.76 -7.94
C LEU A 163 5.33 11.97 -8.73
N ALA A 164 5.14 13.10 -8.07
CA ALA A 164 4.70 14.33 -8.73
C ALA A 164 5.77 14.86 -9.72
N LEU A 165 7.06 14.82 -9.35
CA LEU A 165 8.16 15.16 -10.25
C LEU A 165 8.20 14.26 -11.47
N GLU A 166 8.02 12.94 -11.30
CA GLU A 166 7.97 11.99 -12.41
C GLU A 166 6.82 12.31 -13.37
N GLN A 167 5.61 12.53 -12.82
CA GLN A 167 4.44 12.86 -13.66
C GLN A 167 4.58 14.23 -14.33
N LEU A 168 5.13 15.22 -13.64
CA LEU A 168 5.38 16.54 -14.20
C LEU A 168 6.38 16.46 -15.37
N ALA A 169 7.43 15.66 -15.22
CA ALA A 169 8.39 15.42 -16.29
C ALA A 169 7.69 14.84 -17.54
N TYR A 170 6.78 13.89 -17.36
CA TYR A 170 6.03 13.33 -18.51
C TYR A 170 5.08 14.35 -19.13
N VAL A 171 4.47 15.23 -18.35
CA VAL A 171 3.64 16.33 -18.89
C VAL A 171 4.49 17.28 -19.75
N GLU A 172 5.67 17.69 -19.28
CA GLU A 172 6.57 18.57 -20.04
C GLU A 172 7.04 17.92 -21.34
N ILE A 173 7.42 16.64 -21.29
CA ILE A 173 7.85 15.88 -22.47
C ILE A 173 6.69 15.75 -23.49
N ALA A 174 5.48 15.48 -23.03
CA ALA A 174 4.30 15.35 -23.90
C ALA A 174 3.95 16.68 -24.59
N GLU A 175 4.18 17.82 -23.94
CA GLU A 175 4.01 19.16 -24.52
C GLU A 175 5.18 19.57 -25.44
N GLY A 176 6.22 18.73 -25.55
CA GLY A 176 7.38 18.95 -26.38
C GLY A 176 8.56 19.65 -25.70
N ASP A 177 8.45 20.00 -24.42
CA ASP A 177 9.56 20.54 -23.63
C ASP A 177 10.38 19.41 -23.02
N VAL A 178 11.13 18.73 -23.87
CA VAL A 178 11.99 17.61 -23.46
C VAL A 178 13.10 18.07 -22.52
N GLU A 179 13.58 19.32 -22.64
CA GLU A 179 14.64 19.85 -21.77
C GLU A 179 14.13 20.03 -20.35
N ALA A 180 12.95 20.61 -20.15
CA ALA A 180 12.31 20.72 -18.85
C ALA A 180 12.01 19.35 -18.24
N GLY A 181 11.49 18.41 -19.03
CA GLY A 181 11.24 17.05 -18.58
C GLY A 181 12.51 16.31 -18.12
N LEU A 182 13.61 16.44 -18.88
CA LEU A 182 14.91 15.87 -18.48
C LEU A 182 15.42 16.48 -17.16
N ALA A 183 15.30 17.80 -16.99
CA ALA A 183 15.70 18.46 -15.76
C ALA A 183 14.93 17.92 -14.53
N LEU A 184 13.62 17.70 -14.65
CA LEU A 184 12.79 17.11 -13.60
C LEU A 184 13.16 15.65 -13.29
N LEU A 185 13.46 14.84 -14.29
CA LEU A 185 13.94 13.47 -14.10
C LEU A 185 15.32 13.41 -13.43
N GLU A 186 16.22 14.33 -13.75
CA GLU A 186 17.52 14.44 -13.08
C GLU A 186 17.33 14.88 -11.63
N GLU A 187 16.43 15.82 -11.32
CA GLU A 187 16.08 16.20 -9.96
C GLU A 187 15.53 15.00 -9.18
N LEU A 188 14.57 14.25 -9.77
CA LEU A 188 14.01 13.04 -9.19
C LEU A 188 15.10 12.01 -8.85
N ARG A 189 16.07 11.82 -9.71
CA ARG A 189 17.14 10.84 -9.54
C ARG A 189 18.01 11.09 -8.31
N VAL A 190 18.19 12.36 -7.92
CA VAL A 190 19.00 12.76 -6.76
C VAL A 190 18.17 13.07 -5.52
N GLU A 191 16.86 13.07 -5.63
CA GLU A 191 15.92 13.36 -4.53
C GLU A 191 16.08 12.33 -3.40
N ALA A 192 16.00 12.79 -2.14
CA ALA A 192 16.12 11.95 -0.97
C ALA A 192 14.86 11.06 -0.78
N GLY A 193 15.07 9.81 -0.37
CA GLY A 193 13.95 8.89 -0.09
C GLY A 193 13.32 8.23 -1.31
N VAL A 194 13.82 8.51 -2.53
CA VAL A 194 13.36 7.85 -3.76
C VAL A 194 13.83 6.40 -3.79
N SER A 195 12.93 5.48 -4.17
CA SER A 195 13.25 4.05 -4.32
C SER A 195 14.28 3.82 -5.44
N LEU A 196 15.01 2.70 -5.35
CA LEU A 196 15.96 2.31 -6.41
C LEU A 196 15.26 2.13 -7.76
N GLU A 197 14.08 1.53 -7.76
CA GLU A 197 13.28 1.29 -8.96
C GLU A 197 12.89 2.60 -9.66
N MET A 198 12.47 3.59 -8.90
CA MET A 198 12.11 4.90 -9.45
C MET A 198 13.33 5.63 -10.00
N ARG A 199 14.49 5.55 -9.33
CA ARG A 199 15.76 6.09 -9.86
C ARG A 199 16.19 5.39 -11.14
N ASP A 200 16.01 4.08 -11.22
CA ASP A 200 16.33 3.32 -12.42
C ASP A 200 15.38 3.66 -13.58
N ARG A 201 14.07 3.83 -13.32
CA ARG A 201 13.14 4.32 -14.34
C ARG A 201 13.54 5.70 -14.86
N ALA A 202 13.81 6.64 -13.95
CA ALA A 202 14.25 7.97 -14.34
C ALA A 202 15.54 7.92 -15.19
N ARG A 203 16.53 7.10 -14.79
CA ARG A 203 17.77 6.92 -15.54
C ARG A 203 17.53 6.34 -16.93
N ILE A 204 16.65 5.34 -17.05
CA ILE A 204 16.29 4.75 -18.34
C ILE A 204 15.60 5.79 -19.23
N ALA A 205 14.63 6.54 -18.69
CA ALA A 205 13.93 7.59 -19.42
C ALA A 205 14.89 8.69 -19.90
N ILE A 206 15.79 9.17 -19.04
CA ILE A 206 16.84 10.15 -19.40
C ILE A 206 17.70 9.61 -20.55
N SER A 207 18.15 8.35 -20.45
CA SER A 207 18.99 7.74 -21.49
C SER A 207 18.24 7.63 -22.83
N ALA A 208 16.99 7.20 -22.82
CA ALA A 208 16.18 7.07 -24.02
C ALA A 208 15.93 8.44 -24.69
N LEU A 209 15.49 9.42 -23.92
CA LEU A 209 15.24 10.79 -24.40
C LEU A 209 16.50 11.45 -24.95
N SER A 210 17.64 11.27 -24.30
CA SER A 210 18.93 11.79 -24.77
C SER A 210 19.38 11.18 -26.10
N GLN A 211 18.86 10.02 -26.47
CA GLN A 211 19.09 9.34 -27.73
C GLN A 211 18.01 9.66 -28.80
N GLY A 212 17.09 10.57 -28.49
CA GLY A 212 16.03 11.00 -29.38
C GLY A 212 14.81 10.09 -29.40
N ALA A 213 14.64 9.22 -28.42
CA ALA A 213 13.40 8.47 -28.26
C ALA A 213 12.27 9.43 -27.90
N THR A 214 11.07 9.16 -28.40
CA THR A 214 9.84 9.85 -28.01
C THR A 214 9.11 8.97 -27.00
N LEU A 215 8.61 9.54 -25.90
CA LEU A 215 7.74 8.84 -24.94
C LEU A 215 6.27 8.83 -25.40
N ILE A 216 6.03 9.09 -26.70
CA ILE A 216 4.69 9.00 -27.27
C ILE A 216 4.36 7.51 -27.41
N ASP A 217 3.17 7.16 -26.97
CA ASP A 217 2.55 5.86 -27.14
C ASP A 217 2.23 5.67 -28.65
N GLU A 218 3.27 5.46 -29.45
CA GLU A 218 3.06 4.92 -30.76
C GLU A 218 2.67 3.46 -30.57
N PRO A 219 1.45 3.04 -30.98
CA PRO A 219 1.05 1.65 -30.80
C PRO A 219 2.17 0.82 -31.46
N LEU A 220 2.72 -0.11 -30.65
CA LEU A 220 3.73 -1.05 -31.17
C LEU A 220 3.20 -1.57 -32.50
N PRO A 221 3.98 -1.46 -33.60
CA PRO A 221 3.54 -2.02 -34.88
C PRO A 221 3.09 -3.45 -34.58
N GLU A 222 1.86 -3.78 -34.93
CA GLU A 222 1.33 -5.12 -34.80
C GLU A 222 2.43 -6.05 -35.32
N PRO A 223 2.79 -7.14 -34.59
CA PRO A 223 3.78 -8.05 -35.10
C PRO A 223 3.31 -8.45 -36.50
N THR A 224 3.97 -7.88 -37.52
CA THR A 224 3.75 -8.29 -38.90
C THR A 224 3.88 -9.80 -38.83
N ALA A 225 2.78 -10.49 -39.13
CA ALA A 225 2.78 -11.94 -39.24
C ALA A 225 4.02 -12.27 -40.07
N VAL A 226 5.02 -12.89 -39.43
CA VAL A 226 6.18 -13.39 -40.19
C VAL A 226 5.59 -14.45 -41.08
N GLU A 227 5.28 -14.02 -42.32
CA GLU A 227 4.85 -14.87 -43.38
C GLU A 227 5.98 -15.91 -43.55
N ASP A 228 5.74 -17.09 -42.95
CA ASP A 228 6.38 -18.36 -43.26
C ASP A 228 7.92 -18.34 -43.42
N ALA A 229 8.63 -17.90 -42.39
CA ALA A 229 10.03 -18.31 -42.25
C ALA A 229 10.00 -19.75 -41.73
N ALA A 230 10.35 -20.68 -42.62
CA ALA A 230 10.48 -22.10 -42.40
C ALA A 230 10.99 -22.42 -40.97
N ASP A 231 10.25 -23.20 -40.24
CA ASP A 231 10.53 -23.71 -38.89
C ASP A 231 11.99 -24.15 -38.79
N PRO A 232 12.90 -23.44 -38.10
CA PRO A 232 14.29 -23.87 -37.94
C PRO A 232 14.43 -25.08 -36.99
N LEU A 233 13.33 -25.61 -36.47
CA LEU A 233 13.24 -26.77 -35.61
C LEU A 233 12.57 -27.99 -36.26
N ALA A 234 12.31 -27.96 -37.58
CA ALA A 234 11.91 -29.14 -38.30
C ALA A 234 13.08 -30.14 -38.27
N LEU A 235 13.10 -31.03 -37.28
CA LEU A 235 13.97 -32.19 -37.25
C LEU A 235 13.68 -33.01 -38.51
N PRO A 236 14.72 -33.45 -39.28
CA PRO A 236 14.51 -34.31 -40.42
C PRO A 236 13.78 -35.58 -39.98
N PRO A 237 12.90 -36.16 -40.83
CA PRO A 237 12.17 -37.35 -40.46
C PRO A 237 13.16 -38.45 -40.12
N ALA A 238 13.07 -39.01 -38.90
CA ALA A 238 13.85 -40.13 -38.47
C ALA A 238 13.52 -41.31 -39.36
N ASN A 239 14.46 -41.65 -40.22
CA ASN A 239 14.38 -42.82 -41.10
C ASN A 239 14.69 -44.06 -40.25
N PHE A 240 13.65 -44.63 -39.63
CA PHE A 240 13.74 -45.96 -39.02
C PHE A 240 13.77 -46.98 -40.15
N GLY A 241 14.98 -47.21 -40.65
CA GLY A 241 15.26 -48.37 -41.50
C GLY A 241 14.93 -49.67 -40.76
N ALA A 242 14.03 -50.43 -41.36
CA ALA A 242 13.74 -51.79 -40.99
C ALA A 242 15.04 -52.60 -40.97
N ALA A 243 15.44 -53.08 -39.81
CA ALA A 243 16.41 -54.17 -39.68
C ALA A 243 15.66 -55.46 -39.35
N GLN A 244 15.85 -56.37 -40.19
CA GLN A 244 15.30 -57.76 -40.25
C GLN A 244 15.63 -58.56 -39.01
N ASP A 245 14.69 -59.47 -38.74
CA ASP A 245 14.83 -60.69 -37.90
C ASP A 245 16.12 -61.43 -38.15
N ASP A 246 16.81 -61.85 -37.10
CA ASP A 246 17.32 -63.21 -37.02
C ASP A 246 17.68 -63.64 -35.59
N ALA A 247 17.07 -64.75 -35.22
CA ALA A 247 17.55 -65.82 -34.32
C ALA A 247 17.72 -65.59 -32.81
N ALA A 248 16.81 -66.15 -32.08
CA ALA A 248 17.01 -66.67 -30.72
C ALA A 248 17.98 -67.92 -30.74
N PRO A 249 18.35 -68.60 -29.64
CA PRO A 249 18.05 -68.44 -28.21
C PRO A 249 19.28 -68.71 -27.29
N THR A 250 19.17 -68.51 -25.98
CA THR A 250 19.48 -69.48 -24.87
C THR A 250 19.63 -68.73 -23.52
N GLN A 251 18.76 -69.06 -22.61
CA GLN A 251 18.94 -69.61 -21.24
C GLN A 251 20.14 -69.12 -20.41
N SER A 252 19.89 -68.58 -19.23
CA SER A 252 19.73 -69.28 -17.94
C SER A 252 19.87 -68.27 -16.78
N SER A 253 18.89 -68.29 -15.90
CA SER A 253 18.97 -68.61 -14.46
C SER A 253 19.90 -67.75 -13.58
N SER A 254 19.35 -67.26 -12.58
CA SER A 254 19.42 -67.46 -11.12
C SER A 254 19.11 -66.12 -10.46
N GLU A 255 18.07 -66.03 -9.74
CA GLU A 255 17.86 -66.30 -8.32
C GLU A 255 18.64 -65.38 -7.36
N GLU A 256 17.90 -64.99 -6.47
CA GLU A 256 18.06 -64.60 -5.02
C GLU A 256 18.15 -63.14 -4.83
N GLY A 257 17.35 -62.47 -4.02
CA GLY A 257 16.59 -62.91 -2.84
C GLY A 257 16.80 -61.93 -1.74
N VAL A 258 15.70 -61.63 -1.05
CA VAL A 258 15.70 -61.26 0.38
C VAL A 258 16.20 -59.83 0.69
N ASP A 259 15.64 -59.04 1.45
CA ASP A 259 14.64 -59.01 2.52
C ASP A 259 14.57 -57.57 3.11
N ALA A 260 13.42 -57.21 3.40
CA ALA A 260 12.84 -56.66 4.61
C ALA A 260 13.56 -55.58 5.46
N SER A 261 12.69 -54.75 5.87
CA SER A 261 12.52 -54.13 7.19
C SER A 261 13.53 -53.02 7.53
N ASP A 262 13.17 -52.01 8.11
CA ASP A 262 12.18 -51.63 9.13
C ASP A 262 12.64 -50.31 9.78
N VAL A 263 11.69 -49.58 10.32
CA VAL A 263 11.74 -48.79 11.56
C VAL A 263 12.33 -47.38 11.52
N SER A 264 11.39 -46.46 11.67
CA SER A 264 11.24 -45.42 12.73
C SER A 264 12.43 -44.53 13.07
N GLU A 265 12.29 -43.25 12.97
CA GLU A 265 11.86 -42.30 14.03
C GLU A 265 11.61 -40.91 13.43
#